data_526e048a028af16115c9584c4177fbf4
#
_entry.id   526e048a028af16115c9584c4177fbf4
#
_cell.length_a   1.000
_cell.length_b   1.000
_cell.length_c   1.000
_cell.angle_alpha   90.00
_cell.angle_beta   90.00
_cell.angle_gamma   90.00
#
_symmetry.space_group_name_H-M   'P 1'
#
loop_
_entity.id
_entity.type
_entity.pdbx_description
1 polymer ?
#
loop_
_entity_poly.entity_id
_entity_poly.type
_entity_poly.pdbx_seq_one_letter_code
_entity_poly.pdbx_strand_id
1 'polypeptide(L)'
;MSKSLLVTGGAGFIGSALIRHVISNTDYSVVNVDKLTYAGNLESLESIENNPRYAFEKMDICDATGIKNIFNKYKPEIVMHLAAETHVDRSIDGPGDFVQTNIIGTYTLLEESRDFWTGLDVSKKGNFLFHHISTDEV
;
A
#
# COMPACT_ATOMS: atom_id res chain seq x y z
N MET A 1 -16.33 12.14 -9.27
CA MET A 1 -15.43 11.16 -9.95
C MET A 1 -14.80 10.25 -8.94
N SER A 2 -14.78 8.96 -9.25
CA SER A 2 -14.13 8.00 -8.36
C SER A 2 -12.61 8.17 -8.39
N LYS A 3 -11.98 8.03 -7.23
CA LYS A 3 -10.52 8.04 -7.10
C LYS A 3 -10.00 6.61 -7.04
N SER A 4 -8.70 6.46 -7.31
CA SER A 4 -8.03 5.17 -7.20
C SER A 4 -6.97 5.25 -6.10
N LEU A 5 -7.02 4.26 -5.22
CA LEU A 5 -6.11 4.12 -4.09
C LEU A 5 -5.16 2.95 -4.31
N LEU A 6 -3.89 3.17 -4.01
CA LEU A 6 -2.93 2.09 -3.78
C LEU A 6 -2.74 1.98 -2.28
N VAL A 7 -3.05 0.81 -1.71
CA VAL A 7 -2.89 0.55 -0.28
C VAL A 7 -1.82 -0.52 -0.12
N THR A 8 -0.76 -0.22 0.60
CA THR A 8 0.24 -1.22 0.98
C THR A 8 -0.09 -1.79 2.35
N GLY A 9 0.14 -3.07 2.55
CA GLY A 9 -0.20 -3.75 3.80
C GLY A 9 -1.70 -3.94 3.99
N GLY A 10 -2.45 -4.01 2.90
CA GLY A 10 -3.90 -4.12 2.95
C GLY A 10 -4.44 -5.46 3.43
N ALA A 11 -3.59 -6.49 3.55
CA ALA A 11 -3.98 -7.77 4.14
C ALA A 11 -3.79 -7.80 5.66
N GLY A 12 -3.21 -6.77 6.25
CA GLY A 12 -3.06 -6.63 7.69
C GLY A 12 -4.35 -6.22 8.38
N PHE A 13 -4.29 -6.12 9.71
CA PHE A 13 -5.47 -5.81 10.53
C PHE A 13 -6.10 -4.45 10.18
N ILE A 14 -5.29 -3.38 10.23
CA ILE A 14 -5.77 -2.03 9.94
C ILE A 14 -6.03 -1.86 8.45
N GLY A 15 -5.11 -2.34 7.60
CA GLY A 15 -5.23 -2.21 6.15
C GLY A 15 -6.46 -2.88 5.59
N SER A 16 -6.82 -4.07 6.07
CA SER A 16 -8.02 -4.77 5.62
C SER A 16 -9.30 -4.05 6.02
N ALA A 17 -9.33 -3.49 7.23
CA ALA A 17 -10.46 -2.69 7.70
C ALA A 17 -10.63 -1.43 6.84
N LEU A 18 -9.53 -0.76 6.50
CA LEU A 18 -9.54 0.40 5.61
C LEU A 18 -10.11 0.06 4.24
N ILE A 19 -9.63 -1.03 3.64
CA ILE A 19 -10.08 -1.44 2.30
C ILE A 19 -11.57 -1.78 2.31
N ARG A 20 -12.03 -2.56 3.29
CA ARG A 20 -13.46 -2.86 3.42
C ARG A 20 -14.31 -1.60 3.56
N HIS A 21 -13.84 -0.65 4.35
CA HIS A 21 -14.53 0.63 4.53
C HIS A 21 -14.62 1.42 3.22
N VAL A 22 -13.51 1.55 2.51
CA VAL A 22 -13.46 2.31 1.24
C VAL A 22 -14.37 1.68 0.20
N ILE A 23 -14.29 0.36 0.01
CA ILE A 23 -15.11 -0.34 -0.99
C ILE A 23 -16.60 -0.27 -0.66
N SER A 24 -16.96 -0.36 0.63
CA SER A 24 -18.36 -0.39 1.05
C SER A 24 -19.01 0.99 1.12
N ASN A 25 -18.24 2.05 1.35
CA ASN A 25 -18.77 3.38 1.66
C ASN A 25 -18.41 4.45 0.63
N THR A 26 -17.59 4.13 -0.37
CA THR A 26 -17.23 5.07 -1.45
C THR A 26 -17.33 4.38 -2.80
N ASP A 27 -17.18 5.17 -3.87
CA ASP A 27 -17.10 4.66 -5.24
C ASP A 27 -15.62 4.48 -5.69
N TYR A 28 -14.67 4.61 -4.77
CA TYR A 28 -13.25 4.51 -5.08
C TYR A 28 -12.83 3.09 -5.45
N SER A 29 -11.82 2.98 -6.29
CA SER A 29 -11.16 1.70 -6.57
C SER A 29 -9.91 1.56 -5.70
N VAL A 30 -9.55 0.33 -5.39
CA VAL A 30 -8.41 0.02 -4.52
C VAL A 30 -7.57 -1.07 -5.15
N VAL A 31 -6.27 -0.84 -5.26
CA VAL A 31 -5.29 -1.91 -5.46
C VAL A 31 -4.58 -2.15 -4.13
N ASN A 32 -4.67 -3.37 -3.65
CA ASN A 32 -4.02 -3.82 -2.43
C ASN A 32 -2.67 -4.45 -2.78
N VAL A 33 -1.60 -3.89 -2.25
CA VAL A 33 -0.24 -4.41 -2.44
C VAL A 33 0.23 -4.98 -1.11
N ASP A 34 0.42 -6.28 -1.05
CA ASP A 34 0.84 -6.96 0.18
C ASP A 34 1.76 -8.12 -0.15
N LYS A 35 2.80 -8.27 0.62
CA LYS A 35 3.76 -9.36 0.51
C LYS A 35 3.22 -10.68 1.08
N LEU A 36 2.18 -10.60 1.91
CA LEU A 36 1.57 -11.73 2.63
C LEU A 36 2.58 -12.43 3.54
N THR A 37 3.17 -11.66 4.45
CA THR A 37 3.98 -12.22 5.55
C THR A 37 3.06 -12.74 6.66
N TYR A 38 3.65 -13.10 7.79
CA TYR A 38 2.93 -13.63 8.95
C TYR A 38 1.74 -12.76 9.43
N ALA A 39 1.80 -11.45 9.19
CA ALA A 39 0.73 -10.51 9.60
C ALA A 39 -0.37 -10.37 8.56
N GLY A 40 -0.17 -10.87 7.34
CA GLY A 40 -1.11 -10.71 6.24
C GLY A 40 -2.08 -11.89 6.14
N ASN A 41 -3.38 -11.57 5.99
CA ASN A 41 -4.42 -12.58 5.86
C ASN A 41 -5.50 -12.11 4.89
N LEU A 42 -5.59 -12.76 3.72
CA LEU A 42 -6.60 -12.43 2.71
C LEU A 42 -8.03 -12.78 3.12
N GLU A 43 -8.22 -13.65 4.13
CA GLU A 43 -9.56 -13.98 4.65
C GLU A 43 -10.30 -12.74 5.15
N SER A 44 -9.57 -11.77 5.67
CA SER A 44 -10.14 -10.50 6.12
C SER A 44 -10.77 -9.67 4.99
N LEU A 45 -10.48 -10.02 3.74
CA LEU A 45 -10.95 -9.30 2.56
C LEU A 45 -11.96 -10.11 1.73
N GLU A 46 -12.40 -11.28 2.21
CA GLU A 46 -13.35 -12.14 1.49
C GLU A 46 -14.63 -11.40 1.07
N SER A 47 -15.12 -10.51 1.94
CA SER A 47 -16.38 -9.79 1.68
C SER A 47 -16.30 -8.85 0.48
N ILE A 48 -15.10 -8.46 0.05
CA ILE A 48 -14.91 -7.50 -1.05
C ILE A 48 -14.01 -8.02 -2.17
N GLU A 49 -13.48 -9.24 -2.05
CA GLU A 49 -12.48 -9.74 -3.00
C GLU A 49 -12.98 -9.84 -4.44
N ASN A 50 -14.28 -10.03 -4.64
CA ASN A 50 -14.88 -10.14 -5.96
C ASN A 50 -15.45 -8.80 -6.47
N ASN A 51 -15.28 -7.72 -5.72
CA ASN A 51 -15.74 -6.41 -6.15
C ASN A 51 -14.89 -5.93 -7.34
N PRO A 52 -15.49 -5.47 -8.45
CA PRO A 52 -14.73 -5.03 -9.64
C PRO A 52 -13.83 -3.82 -9.38
N ARG A 53 -14.05 -3.08 -8.30
CA ARG A 53 -13.22 -1.94 -7.90
C ARG A 53 -12.03 -2.34 -7.01
N TYR A 54 -11.91 -3.62 -6.69
CA TYR A 54 -10.83 -4.14 -5.85
C TYR A 54 -9.88 -5.01 -6.67
N ALA A 55 -8.57 -4.80 -6.52
CA ALA A 55 -7.54 -5.64 -7.10
C ALA A 55 -6.47 -5.95 -6.04
N PHE A 56 -5.87 -7.12 -6.14
CA PHE A 56 -4.78 -7.55 -5.27
C PHE A 56 -3.52 -7.83 -6.08
N GLU A 57 -2.39 -7.30 -5.61
CA GLU A 57 -1.06 -7.58 -6.15
C GLU A 57 -0.17 -8.08 -5.02
N LYS A 58 0.27 -9.33 -5.12
CA LYS A 58 1.27 -9.86 -4.18
C LYS A 58 2.64 -9.32 -4.57
N MET A 59 3.16 -8.38 -3.78
CA MET A 59 4.39 -7.67 -4.12
C MET A 59 5.09 -7.20 -2.86
N ASP A 60 6.41 -7.29 -2.85
CA ASP A 60 7.25 -6.66 -1.83
C ASP A 60 7.43 -5.18 -2.21
N ILE A 61 7.18 -4.27 -1.26
CA ILE A 61 7.39 -2.83 -1.51
C ILE A 61 8.86 -2.47 -1.79
N CYS A 62 9.79 -3.36 -1.46
CA CYS A 62 11.20 -3.20 -1.80
C CYS A 62 11.52 -3.51 -3.26
N ASP A 63 10.59 -4.12 -4.00
CA ASP A 63 10.75 -4.43 -5.42
C ASP A 63 10.41 -3.19 -6.26
N ALA A 64 11.41 -2.37 -6.56
CA ALA A 64 11.23 -1.11 -7.28
C ALA A 64 10.58 -1.32 -8.66
N THR A 65 11.02 -2.31 -9.41
CA THR A 65 10.46 -2.61 -10.74
C THR A 65 9.00 -3.05 -10.64
N GLY A 66 8.69 -3.93 -9.69
CA GLY A 66 7.33 -4.39 -9.45
C GLY A 66 6.40 -3.25 -9.05
N ILE A 67 6.84 -2.38 -8.16
CA ILE A 67 6.07 -1.21 -7.73
C ILE A 67 5.86 -0.23 -8.90
N LYS A 68 6.90 0.03 -9.69
CA LYS A 68 6.77 0.86 -10.89
C LYS A 68 5.69 0.32 -11.84
N ASN A 69 5.68 -0.98 -12.07
CA ASN A 69 4.69 -1.63 -12.94
C ASN A 69 3.27 -1.48 -12.38
N ILE A 70 3.10 -1.55 -11.06
CA ILE A 70 1.81 -1.34 -10.39
C ILE A 70 1.34 0.10 -10.59
N PHE A 71 2.21 1.09 -10.42
CA PHE A 71 1.87 2.49 -10.69
C PHE A 71 1.43 2.70 -12.13
N ASN A 72 2.15 2.11 -13.09
CA ASN A 72 1.82 2.25 -14.51
C ASN A 72 0.50 1.56 -14.88
N LYS A 73 0.20 0.43 -14.25
CA LYS A 73 -1.01 -0.36 -14.51
C LYS A 73 -2.26 0.30 -13.91
N TYR A 74 -2.18 0.73 -12.65
CA TYR A 74 -3.35 1.21 -11.91
C TYR A 74 -3.47 2.73 -11.84
N LYS A 75 -2.37 3.47 -12.03
CA LYS A 75 -2.32 4.94 -12.01
C LYS A 75 -3.06 5.53 -10.80
N PRO A 76 -2.64 5.17 -9.58
CA PRO A 76 -3.35 5.61 -8.38
C PRO A 76 -3.20 7.12 -8.16
N GLU A 77 -4.24 7.73 -7.63
CA GLU A 77 -4.23 9.14 -7.22
C GLU A 77 -3.85 9.31 -5.77
N ILE A 78 -4.07 8.28 -4.95
CA ILE A 78 -3.77 8.28 -3.53
C ILE A 78 -2.98 7.01 -3.20
N VAL A 79 -1.88 7.18 -2.48
CA VAL A 79 -1.10 6.07 -1.92
C VAL A 79 -1.28 6.11 -0.40
N MET A 80 -1.74 5.02 0.18
CA MET A 80 -1.81 4.85 1.64
C MET A 80 -0.86 3.73 2.05
N HIS A 81 0.19 4.10 2.74
CA HIS A 81 1.29 3.19 3.08
C HIS A 81 1.11 2.68 4.52
N LEU A 82 0.68 1.41 4.62
CA LEU A 82 0.50 0.73 5.90
C LEU A 82 1.39 -0.51 6.05
N ALA A 83 2.14 -0.89 5.01
CA ALA A 83 3.04 -2.04 5.08
C ALA A 83 4.19 -1.75 6.04
N ALA A 84 4.33 -2.57 7.05
CA ALA A 84 5.39 -2.44 8.05
C ALA A 84 5.55 -3.75 8.82
N GLU A 85 6.75 -3.97 9.36
CA GLU A 85 6.99 -4.97 10.38
C GLU A 85 6.63 -4.36 11.74
N THR A 86 5.76 -5.01 12.51
CA THR A 86 5.16 -4.42 13.71
C THR A 86 5.39 -5.22 15.00
N HIS A 87 5.92 -6.44 14.92
CA HIS A 87 6.18 -7.25 16.10
C HIS A 87 7.52 -6.88 16.76
N VAL A 88 7.47 -6.16 17.88
CA VAL A 88 8.66 -5.66 18.59
C VAL A 88 9.65 -6.78 18.93
N ASP A 89 9.16 -7.92 19.41
CA ASP A 89 10.04 -9.07 19.73
C ASP A 89 10.84 -9.54 18.54
N ARG A 90 10.27 -9.53 17.35
CA ARG A 90 10.96 -9.87 16.10
C ARG A 90 12.01 -8.83 15.72
N SER A 91 11.83 -7.56 16.11
CA SER A 91 12.83 -6.52 15.83
C SER A 91 14.12 -6.74 16.62
N ILE A 92 14.03 -7.38 17.78
CA ILE A 92 15.18 -7.72 18.61
C ILE A 92 15.95 -8.91 18.03
N ASP A 93 15.22 -9.96 17.61
CA ASP A 93 15.82 -11.19 17.10
C ASP A 93 16.23 -11.09 15.63
N GLY A 94 15.48 -10.32 14.81
CA GLY A 94 15.71 -10.15 13.38
C GLY A 94 15.55 -8.70 12.93
N PRO A 95 16.42 -7.78 13.38
CA PRO A 95 16.26 -6.35 13.04
C PRO A 95 16.38 -6.06 11.54
N GLY A 96 17.04 -6.95 10.77
CA GLY A 96 17.18 -6.79 9.33
C GLY A 96 15.85 -6.70 8.59
N ASP A 97 14.86 -7.47 9.00
CA ASP A 97 13.53 -7.44 8.38
C ASP A 97 12.84 -6.09 8.61
N PHE A 98 13.01 -5.51 9.81
CA PHE A 98 12.49 -4.19 10.14
C PHE A 98 13.15 -3.09 9.31
N VAL A 99 14.48 -3.14 9.16
CA VAL A 99 15.21 -2.19 8.32
C VAL A 99 14.76 -2.34 6.87
N GLN A 100 14.68 -3.56 6.37
CA GLN A 100 14.29 -3.83 4.99
C GLN A 100 12.88 -3.31 4.71
N THR A 101 11.90 -3.67 5.51
CA THR A 101 10.51 -3.29 5.26
C THR A 101 10.25 -1.83 5.63
N ASN A 102 10.61 -1.40 6.83
CA ASN A 102 10.18 -0.10 7.34
C ASN A 102 11.02 1.06 6.80
N ILE A 103 12.27 0.82 6.45
CA ILE A 103 13.16 1.85 5.90
C ILE A 103 13.29 1.72 4.40
N ILE A 104 13.85 0.61 3.91
CA ILE A 104 14.14 0.42 2.48
C ILE A 104 12.82 0.34 1.69
N GLY A 105 11.83 -0.39 2.19
CA GLY A 105 10.52 -0.50 1.53
C GLY A 105 9.83 0.85 1.43
N THR A 106 9.83 1.64 2.49
CA THR A 106 9.24 2.98 2.49
C THR A 106 9.99 3.90 1.52
N TYR A 107 11.32 3.86 1.54
CA TYR A 107 12.15 4.62 0.59
C TYR A 107 11.82 4.24 -0.87
N THR A 108 11.76 2.96 -1.18
CA THR A 108 11.43 2.47 -2.52
C THR A 108 10.07 2.96 -2.97
N LEU A 109 9.06 2.83 -2.11
CA LEU A 109 7.70 3.26 -2.41
C LEU A 109 7.63 4.78 -2.65
N LEU A 110 8.34 5.58 -1.84
CA LEU A 110 8.41 7.02 -2.00
C LEU A 110 9.08 7.41 -3.32
N GLU A 111 10.18 6.76 -3.68
CA GLU A 111 10.89 7.04 -4.93
C GLU A 111 10.04 6.71 -6.15
N GLU A 112 9.38 5.56 -6.16
CA GLU A 112 8.50 5.18 -7.26
C GLU A 112 7.25 6.07 -7.34
N SER A 113 6.73 6.50 -6.19
CA SER A 113 5.64 7.49 -6.14
C SER A 113 6.07 8.83 -6.72
N ARG A 114 7.28 9.27 -6.37
CA ARG A 114 7.84 10.52 -6.88
C ARG A 114 8.05 10.47 -8.41
N ASP A 115 8.59 9.37 -8.91
CA ASP A 115 8.80 9.18 -10.34
C ASP A 115 7.47 9.20 -11.08
N PHE A 116 6.47 8.51 -10.57
CA PHE A 116 5.12 8.52 -11.14
C PHE A 116 4.52 9.93 -11.13
N TRP A 117 4.60 10.62 -9.98
CA TRP A 117 4.11 11.99 -9.83
C TRP A 117 4.77 12.96 -10.81
N THR A 118 6.08 12.82 -11.01
CA THR A 118 6.84 13.69 -11.91
C THR A 118 6.30 13.63 -13.36
N GLY A 119 5.82 12.46 -13.79
CA GLY A 119 5.26 12.26 -15.13
C GLY A 119 3.81 12.72 -15.29
N LEU A 120 3.14 13.12 -14.22
CA LEU A 120 1.74 13.56 -14.28
C LEU A 120 1.62 14.99 -14.82
N ASP A 121 0.45 15.31 -15.40
CA ASP A 121 0.14 16.69 -15.76
C ASP A 121 -0.11 17.55 -14.50
N VAL A 122 -0.15 18.88 -14.67
CA VAL A 122 -0.26 19.84 -13.55
C VAL A 122 -1.51 19.58 -12.70
N SER A 123 -2.63 19.28 -13.32
CA SER A 123 -3.89 19.01 -12.62
C SER A 123 -3.79 17.77 -11.75
N LYS A 124 -3.26 16.69 -12.28
CA LYS A 124 -3.10 15.42 -11.55
C LYS A 124 -2.05 15.52 -10.46
N LYS A 125 -0.96 16.28 -10.69
CA LYS A 125 0.05 16.53 -9.66
C LYS A 125 -0.55 17.18 -8.42
N GLY A 126 -1.44 18.13 -8.59
CA GLY A 126 -2.08 18.83 -7.49
C GLY A 126 -3.06 17.95 -6.69
N ASN A 127 -3.54 16.87 -7.29
CA ASN A 127 -4.48 15.95 -6.66
C ASN A 127 -3.84 14.67 -6.13
N PHE A 128 -2.56 14.43 -6.39
CA PHE A 128 -1.86 13.24 -5.92
C PHE A 128 -1.52 13.37 -4.44
N LEU A 129 -1.81 12.33 -3.66
CA LEU A 129 -1.53 12.29 -2.23
C LEU A 129 -0.78 11.03 -1.85
N PHE A 130 0.32 11.18 -1.13
CA PHE A 130 1.02 10.08 -0.45
C PHE A 130 0.73 10.21 1.05
N HIS A 131 0.05 9.22 1.61
CA HIS A 131 -0.32 9.18 3.03
C HIS A 131 0.43 8.05 3.72
N HIS A 132 1.44 8.40 4.49
CA HIS A 132 2.20 7.45 5.31
C HIS A 132 1.52 7.30 6.67
N ILE A 133 1.14 6.07 7.00
CA ILE A 133 0.56 5.76 8.31
C ILE A 133 1.70 5.37 9.23
N SER A 134 1.92 6.18 10.25
CA SER A 134 2.97 5.98 11.23
C SER A 134 2.39 5.62 12.60
N THR A 135 3.26 5.38 13.55
CA THR A 135 2.90 5.09 14.95
C THR A 135 3.67 6.03 15.87
N ASP A 136 3.35 5.97 17.17
CA ASP A 136 4.11 6.68 18.21
C ASP A 136 5.41 5.94 18.60
N GLU A 137 5.58 4.72 18.14
CA GLU A 137 6.77 3.90 18.37
C GLU A 137 7.78 4.05 17.21
N VAL A 138 8.39 5.22 17.13
CA VAL A 138 9.36 5.53 16.08
C VAL A 138 10.77 5.65 16.64
#